data_51f6a0e8b05c128704947dd4e65cedbe
#
_entry.id   51f6a0e8b05c128704947dd4e65cedbe
#
_cell.length_a   1.000
_cell.length_b   1.000
_cell.length_c   1.000
_cell.angle_alpha   90.00
_cell.angle_beta   90.00
_cell.angle_gamma   90.00
#
_symmetry.space_group_name_H-M   'P 1'
#
loop_
_entity.id
_entity.type
_entity.pdbx_description
1 polymer ?
#
loop_
_entity_poly.entity_id
_entity_poly.type
_entity_poly.pdbx_seq_one_letter_code
_entity_poly.pdbx_strand_id
1 'polypeptide(L)'
;YNNPEKFDILKKKVDTYSEINKKTWSDDFKKKSKDVYDRFADKGIYMSVHALSRMPRLNKSGYPEIEEKDILDILRGQPNYTEGEKKLIFFDQEGQLVVVKNKETDDIISIVRRKNPKGEWDNV
;
A
#
# COMPACT_ATOMS: atom_id res chain seq x y z
N TYR A 1 -30.58 7.83 1.46
CA TYR A 1 -29.77 9.00 1.17
C TYR A 1 -28.34 8.58 0.81
N ASN A 2 -27.93 8.81 -0.43
CA ASN A 2 -26.66 8.30 -0.94
C ASN A 2 -25.57 9.37 -0.87
N ASN A 3 -24.48 9.03 -0.19
CA ASN A 3 -23.24 9.79 -0.24
C ASN A 3 -22.33 9.12 -1.29
N PRO A 4 -21.98 9.83 -2.41
CA PRO A 4 -21.13 9.23 -3.44
C PRO A 4 -19.79 8.72 -2.92
N GLU A 5 -19.17 9.44 -1.98
CA GLU A 5 -17.90 9.00 -1.39
C GLU A 5 -18.02 7.68 -0.66
N LYS A 6 -19.09 7.53 0.14
CA LYS A 6 -19.34 6.27 0.86
C LYS A 6 -19.59 5.12 -0.11
N PHE A 7 -20.32 5.38 -1.20
CA PHE A 7 -20.58 4.39 -2.21
C PHE A 7 -19.30 3.93 -2.88
N ASP A 8 -18.43 4.88 -3.25
CA ASP A 8 -17.15 4.57 -3.88
C ASP A 8 -16.22 3.79 -2.96
N ILE A 9 -16.18 4.14 -1.67
CA ILE A 9 -15.41 3.44 -0.66
C ILE A 9 -15.90 2.00 -0.52
N LEU A 10 -17.21 1.82 -0.44
CA LEU A 10 -17.80 0.49 -0.33
C LEU A 10 -17.53 -0.35 -1.58
N LYS A 11 -17.62 0.25 -2.74
CA LYS A 11 -17.32 -0.43 -4.00
C LYS A 11 -15.85 -0.88 -4.06
N LYS A 12 -14.92 -0.03 -3.65
CA LYS A 12 -13.50 -0.41 -3.54
C LYS A 12 -13.31 -1.63 -2.65
N LYS A 13 -13.95 -1.63 -1.49
CA LYS A 13 -13.87 -2.75 -0.55
C LYS A 13 -14.41 -4.03 -1.16
N VAL A 14 -15.58 -3.97 -1.77
CA VAL A 14 -16.21 -5.13 -2.42
C VAL A 14 -15.32 -5.66 -3.53
N ASP A 15 -14.80 -4.79 -4.39
CA ASP A 15 -13.94 -5.20 -5.50
C ASP A 15 -12.63 -5.83 -4.99
N THR A 16 -12.02 -5.24 -3.98
CA THR A 16 -10.78 -5.76 -3.39
C THR A 16 -11.01 -7.11 -2.72
N TYR A 17 -12.08 -7.24 -1.95
CA TYR A 17 -12.43 -8.51 -1.32
C TYR A 17 -12.71 -9.60 -2.36
N SER A 18 -13.39 -9.24 -3.45
CA SER A 18 -13.63 -10.17 -4.55
C SER A 18 -12.33 -10.67 -5.17
N GLU A 19 -11.36 -9.79 -5.41
CA GLU A 19 -10.05 -10.18 -5.92
C GLU A 19 -9.31 -11.09 -4.95
N ILE A 20 -9.33 -10.78 -3.65
CA ILE A 20 -8.70 -11.61 -2.62
C ILE A 20 -9.33 -13.01 -2.65
N ASN A 21 -10.64 -13.09 -2.72
CA ASN A 21 -11.36 -14.38 -2.72
C ASN A 21 -11.03 -15.24 -3.94
N LYS A 22 -10.67 -14.63 -5.06
CA LYS A 22 -10.29 -15.34 -6.28
C LYS A 22 -8.86 -15.88 -6.27
N LYS A 23 -8.02 -15.42 -5.31
CA LYS A 23 -6.64 -15.89 -5.22
C LYS A 23 -6.58 -17.32 -4.70
N THR A 24 -5.48 -18.00 -5.01
CA THR A 24 -5.20 -19.35 -4.52
C THR A 24 -4.57 -19.35 -3.12
N TRP A 25 -4.68 -18.25 -2.42
CA TRP A 25 -4.17 -18.08 -1.06
C TRP A 25 -4.96 -18.93 -0.06
N SER A 26 -4.31 -19.29 1.05
CA SER A 26 -4.99 -19.97 2.14
C SER A 26 -6.12 -19.06 2.71
N ASP A 27 -7.11 -19.70 3.33
CA ASP A 27 -8.21 -18.95 3.96
C ASP A 27 -7.70 -18.02 5.05
N ASP A 28 -6.69 -18.44 5.80
CA ASP A 28 -6.07 -17.62 6.84
C ASP A 28 -5.40 -16.38 6.25
N PHE A 29 -4.67 -16.54 5.15
CA PHE A 29 -4.02 -15.41 4.49
C PHE A 29 -5.03 -14.46 3.87
N LYS A 30 -6.10 -14.98 3.30
CA LYS A 30 -7.20 -14.15 2.78
C LYS A 30 -7.82 -13.31 3.89
N LYS A 31 -8.09 -13.92 5.04
CA LYS A 31 -8.66 -13.22 6.19
C LYS A 31 -7.72 -12.12 6.70
N LYS A 32 -6.44 -12.45 6.87
CA LYS A 32 -5.44 -11.47 7.32
C LYS A 32 -5.32 -10.30 6.35
N SER A 33 -5.35 -10.56 5.05
CA SER A 33 -5.29 -9.50 4.04
C SER A 33 -6.50 -8.58 4.10
N LYS A 34 -7.70 -9.14 4.29
CA LYS A 34 -8.92 -8.33 4.48
C LYS A 34 -8.84 -7.48 5.74
N ASP A 35 -8.31 -8.03 6.83
CA ASP A 35 -8.14 -7.29 8.08
C ASP A 35 -7.17 -6.13 7.91
N VAL A 36 -6.05 -6.34 7.21
CA VAL A 36 -5.09 -5.28 6.90
C VAL A 36 -5.75 -4.20 6.04
N TYR A 37 -6.49 -4.61 5.01
CA TYR A 37 -7.23 -3.66 4.18
C TYR A 37 -8.13 -2.78 5.02
N ASP A 38 -8.91 -3.37 5.91
CA ASP A 38 -9.87 -2.65 6.76
C ASP A 38 -9.17 -1.69 7.71
N ARG A 39 -8.04 -2.09 8.31
CA ARG A 39 -7.30 -1.20 9.23
C ARG A 39 -6.77 0.04 8.52
N PHE A 40 -6.26 -0.11 7.31
CA PHE A 40 -5.80 1.05 6.52
C PHE A 40 -6.96 1.87 5.99
N ALA A 41 -8.03 1.22 5.55
CA ALA A 41 -9.23 1.91 5.05
C ALA A 41 -9.88 2.79 6.13
N ASP A 42 -9.86 2.35 7.38
CA ASP A 42 -10.36 3.14 8.52
C ASP A 42 -9.61 4.46 8.68
N LYS A 43 -8.41 4.54 8.14
CA LYS A 43 -7.57 5.75 8.17
C LYS A 43 -7.59 6.50 6.83
N GLY A 44 -8.48 6.11 5.92
CA GLY A 44 -8.61 6.74 4.60
C GLY A 44 -7.55 6.29 3.60
N ILE A 45 -6.86 5.18 3.87
CA ILE A 45 -5.80 4.65 3.02
C ILE A 45 -6.25 3.34 2.41
N TYR A 46 -6.23 3.25 1.07
CA TYR A 46 -6.73 2.07 0.36
C TYR A 46 -5.59 1.34 -0.32
N MET A 47 -5.46 0.04 -0.04
CA MET A 47 -4.37 -0.79 -0.56
C MET A 47 -4.88 -1.69 -1.68
N SER A 48 -4.09 -1.82 -2.74
CA SER A 48 -4.35 -2.81 -3.79
C SER A 48 -4.10 -4.22 -3.26
N VAL A 49 -4.62 -5.21 -3.96
CA VAL A 49 -4.35 -6.62 -3.62
C VAL A 49 -2.85 -6.92 -3.70
N HIS A 50 -2.16 -6.34 -4.67
CA HIS A 50 -0.71 -6.51 -4.79
C HIS A 50 0.01 -5.98 -3.56
N ALA A 51 -0.35 -4.78 -3.08
CA ALA A 51 0.24 -4.20 -1.87
C ALA A 51 -0.04 -5.08 -0.65
N LEU A 52 -1.27 -5.58 -0.52
CA LEU A 52 -1.64 -6.49 0.57
C LEU A 52 -0.80 -7.77 0.54
N SER A 53 -0.51 -8.30 -0.64
CA SER A 53 0.31 -9.52 -0.78
C SER A 53 1.74 -9.30 -0.33
N ARG A 54 2.22 -8.06 -0.33
CA ARG A 54 3.58 -7.73 0.08
C ARG A 54 3.73 -7.57 1.59
N MET A 55 2.65 -7.26 2.30
CA MET A 55 2.71 -6.97 3.74
C MET A 55 3.42 -8.05 4.57
N PRO A 56 3.10 -9.34 4.44
CA PRO A 56 3.79 -10.35 5.25
C PRO A 56 5.26 -10.56 4.87
N ARG A 57 5.70 -10.03 3.75
CA ARG A 57 7.07 -10.19 3.25
C ARG A 57 7.97 -9.00 3.59
N LEU A 58 7.44 -7.99 4.25
CA LEU A 58 8.20 -6.76 4.50
C LEU A 58 9.31 -6.96 5.54
N ASN A 59 9.05 -7.74 6.59
CA ASN A 59 10.07 -8.00 7.60
C ASN A 59 10.95 -9.17 7.17
N LYS A 60 12.05 -8.84 6.53
CA LYS A 60 13.01 -9.82 6.04
C LYS A 60 14.42 -9.49 6.48
N SER A 61 15.27 -10.50 6.47
CA SER A 61 16.67 -10.37 6.88
C SER A 61 17.40 -9.29 6.10
N GLY A 62 18.21 -8.51 6.78
CA GLY A 62 19.01 -7.45 6.17
C GLY A 62 18.32 -6.09 6.13
N TYR A 63 17.10 -5.98 6.68
CA TYR A 63 16.35 -4.72 6.72
C TYR A 63 15.83 -4.45 8.13
N PRO A 64 15.66 -3.19 8.51
CA PRO A 64 15.06 -2.87 9.81
C PRO A 64 13.65 -3.43 9.92
N GLU A 65 13.25 -3.79 11.12
CA GLU A 65 11.89 -4.23 11.38
C GLU A 65 10.93 -3.07 11.24
N ILE A 66 9.78 -3.32 10.60
CA ILE A 66 8.75 -2.29 10.41
C ILE A 66 7.38 -2.80 10.84
N GLU A 67 6.51 -1.87 11.23
CA GLU A 67 5.13 -2.13 11.61
C GLU A 67 4.20 -1.30 10.73
N GLU A 68 2.89 -1.54 10.80
CA GLU A 68 1.90 -0.78 10.04
C GLU A 68 1.98 0.72 10.32
N LYS A 69 2.24 1.08 11.58
CA LYS A 69 2.38 2.50 11.95
C LYS A 69 3.53 3.20 11.21
N ASP A 70 4.59 2.48 10.89
CA ASP A 70 5.71 3.05 10.14
C ASP A 70 5.29 3.42 8.73
N ILE A 71 4.46 2.60 8.09
CA ILE A 71 3.90 2.88 6.78
C ILE A 71 2.99 4.11 6.86
N LEU A 72 2.15 4.20 7.89
CA LEU A 72 1.29 5.35 8.11
C LEU A 72 2.08 6.64 8.29
N ASP A 73 3.17 6.59 9.06
CA ASP A 73 4.03 7.75 9.28
C ASP A 73 4.68 8.23 7.98
N ILE A 74 5.14 7.31 7.14
CA ILE A 74 5.71 7.63 5.84
C ILE A 74 4.68 8.34 4.96
N LEU A 75 3.44 7.86 4.97
CA LEU A 75 2.36 8.43 4.15
C LEU A 75 1.88 9.80 4.62
N ARG A 76 2.18 10.18 5.86
CA ARG A 76 1.88 11.53 6.36
C ARG A 76 2.83 12.59 5.79
N GLY A 77 3.99 12.16 5.32
CA GLY A 77 4.94 13.05 4.66
C GLY A 77 4.59 13.26 3.20
N GLN A 78 5.54 13.81 2.45
CA GLN A 78 5.39 14.04 1.02
C GLN A 78 6.16 13.00 0.23
N PRO A 79 5.70 12.63 -0.97
CA PRO A 79 6.49 11.77 -1.83
C PRO A 79 7.80 12.48 -2.22
N ASN A 80 8.89 11.74 -2.26
CA ASN A 80 10.19 12.32 -2.61
C ASN A 80 10.65 11.96 -4.02
N TYR A 81 9.97 11.04 -4.68
CA TYR A 81 10.25 10.68 -6.07
C TYR A 81 8.96 10.42 -6.84
N THR A 82 9.06 10.35 -8.15
CA THR A 82 8.01 9.89 -9.05
C THR A 82 8.59 8.83 -9.98
N GLU A 83 7.73 7.95 -10.45
CA GLU A 83 8.10 6.97 -11.48
C GLU A 83 7.06 7.06 -12.61
N GLY A 84 7.47 7.62 -13.74
CA GLY A 84 6.52 7.93 -14.81
C GLY A 84 5.55 9.02 -14.39
N GLU A 85 4.40 9.06 -15.05
CA GLU A 85 3.40 10.11 -14.80
C GLU A 85 2.36 9.73 -13.74
N LYS A 86 2.31 8.45 -13.34
CA LYS A 86 1.21 7.92 -12.53
C LYS A 86 1.59 7.44 -11.15
N LYS A 87 2.88 7.35 -10.83
CA LYS A 87 3.33 6.80 -9.56
C LYS A 87 4.03 7.84 -8.70
N LEU A 88 3.56 7.97 -7.47
CA LEU A 88 4.23 8.74 -6.42
C LEU A 88 5.00 7.78 -5.53
N ILE A 89 6.27 8.10 -5.26
CA ILE A 89 7.17 7.23 -4.51
C ILE A 89 7.49 7.88 -3.17
N PHE A 90 7.18 7.17 -2.10
CA PHE A 90 7.57 7.54 -0.75
C PHE A 90 8.71 6.63 -0.34
N PHE A 91 9.94 7.12 -0.42
CA PHE A 91 11.11 6.36 -0.04
C PHE A 91 11.59 6.79 1.33
N ASP A 92 11.59 5.87 2.28
CA ASP A 92 12.10 6.08 3.62
C ASP A 92 13.51 5.47 3.73
N GLN A 93 14.51 6.35 3.77
CA GLN A 93 15.90 5.93 3.82
C GLN A 93 16.23 5.17 5.10
N GLU A 94 15.72 5.61 6.24
CA GLU A 94 15.99 4.96 7.52
C GLU A 94 15.39 3.57 7.61
N GLY A 95 14.14 3.42 7.20
CA GLY A 95 13.46 2.13 7.19
C GLY A 95 13.80 1.27 5.99
N GLN A 96 14.48 1.85 4.99
CA GLN A 96 14.76 1.16 3.72
C GLN A 96 13.46 0.59 3.12
N LEU A 97 12.44 1.44 3.09
CA LEU A 97 11.09 1.08 2.71
C LEU A 97 10.57 2.02 1.63
N VAL A 98 9.88 1.45 0.67
CA VAL A 98 9.26 2.21 -0.43
C VAL A 98 7.78 1.95 -0.43
N VAL A 99 6.98 3.01 -0.40
CA VAL A 99 5.53 2.95 -0.59
C VAL A 99 5.22 3.64 -1.91
N VAL A 100 4.51 2.94 -2.79
CA VAL A 100 4.14 3.46 -4.11
C VAL A 100 2.65 3.72 -4.15
N LYS A 101 2.28 4.95 -4.48
CA LYS A 101 0.88 5.35 -4.66
C LYS A 101 0.56 5.64 -6.11
N ASN A 102 -0.68 5.37 -6.50
CA ASN A 102 -1.21 5.84 -7.77
C ASN A 102 -1.58 7.32 -7.62
N LYS A 103 -1.01 8.17 -8.47
CA LYS A 103 -1.22 9.62 -8.41
C LYS A 103 -2.68 10.01 -8.64
N GLU A 104 -3.40 9.29 -9.48
CA GLU A 104 -4.78 9.61 -9.84
C GLU A 104 -5.79 9.12 -8.80
N THR A 105 -5.61 7.89 -8.30
CA THR A 105 -6.57 7.28 -7.37
C THR A 105 -6.18 7.41 -5.91
N ASP A 106 -4.91 7.77 -5.65
CA ASP A 106 -4.32 7.86 -4.31
C ASP A 106 -4.24 6.50 -3.59
N ASP A 107 -4.46 5.41 -4.29
CA ASP A 107 -4.36 4.06 -3.72
C ASP A 107 -2.90 3.63 -3.62
N ILE A 108 -2.58 2.85 -2.58
CA ILE A 108 -1.26 2.21 -2.47
C ILE A 108 -1.25 1.01 -3.41
N ILE A 109 -0.33 1.01 -4.37
CA ILE A 109 -0.23 -0.06 -5.36
C ILE A 109 0.91 -1.03 -5.09
N SER A 110 1.91 -0.62 -4.30
CA SER A 110 3.00 -1.51 -3.92
C SER A 110 3.72 -1.02 -2.68
N ILE A 111 4.30 -1.96 -1.93
CA ILE A 111 5.17 -1.68 -0.79
C ILE A 111 6.33 -2.65 -0.89
N VAL A 112 7.56 -2.13 -0.92
CA VAL A 112 8.76 -2.97 -1.05
C VAL A 112 9.87 -2.44 -0.18
N ARG A 113 10.85 -3.31 0.13
CA ARG A 113 12.07 -2.91 0.82
C ARG A 113 13.14 -2.59 -0.20
N ARG A 114 13.88 -1.51 0.05
CA ARG A 114 14.93 -1.07 -0.85
C ARG A 114 15.93 -0.20 -0.12
N LYS A 115 17.22 -0.46 -0.36
CA LYS A 115 18.29 0.28 0.33
C LYS A 115 18.62 1.62 -0.32
N ASN A 116 18.42 1.74 -1.63
CA ASN A 116 18.74 2.93 -2.39
C ASN A 116 17.62 3.27 -3.37
N PRO A 117 17.45 4.55 -3.74
CA PRO A 117 16.49 4.93 -4.78
C PRO A 117 16.85 4.29 -6.11
N LYS A 118 15.84 4.07 -6.96
CA LYS A 118 16.08 3.62 -8.33
C LYS A 118 16.59 4.78 -9.17
N GLY A 119 17.54 4.49 -10.07
CA GLY A 119 18.07 5.50 -10.97
C GLY A 119 17.03 6.09 -11.93
N GLU A 120 15.97 5.33 -12.22
CA GLU A 120 14.88 5.75 -13.11
C GLU A 120 13.81 6.61 -12.43
N TRP A 121 13.89 6.79 -11.11
CA TRP A 121 12.98 7.67 -10.39
C TRP A 121 13.39 9.13 -10.57
N ASP A 122 12.40 9.99 -10.74
CA ASP A 122 12.62 11.42 -10.82
C ASP A 122 12.40 12.07 -9.46
N ASN A 123 13.18 13.08 -9.14
CA ASN A 123 12.98 13.86 -7.91
C ASN A 123 11.71 14.69 -8.01
N VAL A 124 11.02 14.82 -6.90
CA VAL A 124 9.84 15.69 -6.79
C VAL A 124 10.27 17.14 -6.60
#